data_28a4009e57b8e23c5af03051bb07f101
#
_entry.id   28a4009e57b8e23c5af03051bb07f101
#
_cell.length_a   1.000
_cell.length_b   1.000
_cell.length_c   1.000
_cell.angle_alpha   90.00
_cell.angle_beta   90.00
_cell.angle_gamma   90.00
#
_symmetry.space_group_name_H-M   'P 1'
#
loop_
_entity.id
_entity.type
_entity.pdbx_description
1 polymer ?
#
loop_
_entity_poly.entity_id
_entity_poly.type
_entity_poly.pdbx_seq_one_letter_code
_entity_poly.pdbx_strand_id
1 'polypeptide(L)'
;FLDIKVVNILIYYLDSISHWIYIQLRKFNMSKKCELTGKSPLKGHKVSHANNKTKRKFFPNLKKVTFKSDILKRNVRLRVSNAALRTVDYKGGLDFYLKSVKSFKLSSKAKILKNQIIAKT
;
A
#
# COMPACT_ATOMS: atom_id res chain seq x y z
N PHE A 1 -29.16 27.73 21.79
CA PHE A 1 -29.28 26.57 22.67
C PHE A 1 -29.63 25.32 21.82
N LEU A 2 -28.63 24.52 21.52
CA LEU A 2 -28.84 23.25 20.83
C LEU A 2 -29.46 22.25 21.82
N ASP A 3 -30.61 21.71 21.44
CA ASP A 3 -31.34 20.71 22.24
C ASP A 3 -30.43 19.50 22.50
N ILE A 4 -30.33 19.06 23.75
CA ILE A 4 -29.49 17.91 24.18
C ILE A 4 -29.79 16.66 23.35
N LYS A 5 -31.05 16.50 22.88
CA LYS A 5 -31.47 15.42 21.97
C LYS A 5 -30.79 15.50 20.60
N VAL A 6 -30.59 16.69 20.04
CA VAL A 6 -29.93 16.87 18.74
C VAL A 6 -28.43 16.61 18.84
N VAL A 7 -27.79 17.01 19.95
CA VAL A 7 -26.37 16.74 20.20
C VAL A 7 -26.11 15.24 20.34
N ASN A 8 -26.99 14.50 21.05
CA ASN A 8 -26.86 13.05 21.19
C ASN A 8 -27.05 12.30 19.84
N ILE A 9 -27.96 12.76 18.98
CA ILE A 9 -28.16 12.18 17.64
C ILE A 9 -26.94 12.47 16.76
N LEU A 10 -26.34 13.65 16.83
CA LEU A 10 -25.11 13.99 16.10
C LEU A 10 -23.89 13.16 16.56
N ILE A 11 -23.75 12.92 17.87
CA ILE A 11 -22.70 12.07 18.42
C ILE A 11 -22.86 10.62 17.93
N TYR A 12 -24.09 10.09 17.94
CA TYR A 12 -24.39 8.75 17.42
C TYR A 12 -24.10 8.62 15.93
N TYR A 13 -24.37 9.65 15.13
CA TYR A 13 -24.04 9.69 13.70
C TYR A 13 -22.55 9.75 13.45
N LEU A 14 -21.80 10.54 14.22
CA LEU A 14 -20.34 10.67 14.12
C LEU A 14 -19.63 9.36 14.51
N ASP A 15 -20.08 8.67 15.56
CA ASP A 15 -19.54 7.36 15.95
C ASP A 15 -19.81 6.28 14.91
N SER A 16 -20.99 6.28 14.29
CA SER A 16 -21.32 5.35 13.22
C SER A 16 -20.48 5.57 11.96
N ILE A 17 -20.23 6.82 11.58
CA ILE A 17 -19.40 7.17 10.42
C ILE A 17 -17.92 6.87 10.70
N SER A 18 -17.41 7.16 11.89
CA SER A 18 -16.04 6.85 12.27
C SER A 18 -15.78 5.34 12.29
N HIS A 19 -16.75 4.56 12.79
CA HIS A 19 -16.68 3.10 12.79
C HIS A 19 -16.73 2.52 11.37
N TRP A 20 -17.55 3.08 10.49
CA TRP A 20 -17.65 2.66 9.08
C TRP A 20 -16.36 2.98 8.30
N ILE A 21 -15.78 4.16 8.52
CA ILE A 21 -14.49 4.56 7.95
C ILE A 21 -13.37 3.67 8.49
N TYR A 22 -13.39 3.32 9.78
CA TYR A 22 -12.39 2.44 10.40
C TYR A 22 -12.45 1.00 9.82
N ILE A 23 -13.64 0.49 9.52
CA ILE A 23 -13.83 -0.82 8.87
C ILE A 23 -13.35 -0.77 7.42
N GLN A 24 -13.59 0.30 6.68
CA GLN A 24 -13.08 0.47 5.32
C GLN A 24 -11.55 0.59 5.28
N LEU A 25 -10.93 1.27 6.23
CA LEU A 25 -9.48 1.37 6.36
C LEU A 25 -8.83 0.02 6.71
N ARG A 26 -9.49 -0.83 7.51
CA ARG A 26 -9.03 -2.20 7.82
C ARG A 26 -9.02 -3.12 6.60
N LYS A 27 -9.97 -2.97 5.67
CA LYS A 27 -10.01 -3.77 4.42
C LYS A 27 -8.78 -3.54 3.52
N PHE A 28 -8.09 -2.41 3.67
CA PHE A 28 -6.91 -2.08 2.85
C PHE A 28 -5.64 -2.87 3.19
N ASN A 29 -5.58 -3.49 4.37
CA ASN A 29 -4.36 -4.16 4.86
C ASN A 29 -4.27 -5.66 4.57
N MET A 30 -5.30 -6.28 3.98
CA MET A 30 -5.34 -7.74 3.79
C MET A 30 -4.92 -8.22 2.40
N SER A 31 -4.57 -7.34 1.47
CA SER A 31 -4.14 -7.74 0.13
C SER A 31 -2.66 -8.14 0.12
N LYS A 32 -2.35 -9.28 -0.48
CA LYS A 32 -0.97 -9.71 -0.81
C LYS A 32 -0.41 -8.85 -1.96
N LYS A 33 -0.33 -7.54 -1.74
CA LYS A 33 0.06 -6.53 -2.71
C LYS A 33 1.35 -5.84 -2.27
N CYS A 34 2.23 -5.58 -3.23
CA CYS A 34 3.45 -4.82 -2.98
C CYS A 34 3.11 -3.36 -2.65
N GLU A 35 3.56 -2.87 -1.48
CA GLU A 35 3.28 -1.49 -1.03
C GLU A 35 4.12 -0.44 -1.77
N LEU A 36 5.11 -0.84 -2.53
CA LEU A 36 5.95 0.07 -3.31
C LEU A 36 5.47 0.18 -4.77
N THR A 37 5.39 -0.93 -5.48
CA THR A 37 5.03 -0.97 -6.92
C THR A 37 3.55 -1.24 -7.18
N GLY A 38 2.79 -1.65 -6.17
CA GLY A 38 1.39 -1.98 -6.33
C GLY A 38 1.10 -3.32 -7.01
N LYS A 39 2.12 -4.17 -7.26
CA LYS A 39 1.91 -5.51 -7.83
C LYS A 39 0.99 -6.34 -6.95
N SER A 40 -0.11 -6.82 -7.53
CA SER A 40 -1.13 -7.66 -6.89
C SER A 40 -1.04 -9.11 -7.38
N PRO A 41 -1.69 -10.07 -6.70
CA PRO A 41 -1.79 -11.43 -7.20
C PRO A 41 -2.46 -11.48 -8.57
N LEU A 42 -1.91 -12.30 -9.46
CA LEU A 42 -2.45 -12.56 -10.79
C LEU A 42 -3.32 -13.82 -10.77
N LYS A 43 -4.43 -13.77 -11.48
CA LYS A 43 -5.28 -14.94 -11.72
C LYS A 43 -4.86 -15.59 -13.04
N GLY A 44 -4.69 -16.90 -13.04
CA GLY A 44 -4.33 -17.68 -14.20
C GLY A 44 -4.86 -19.11 -14.12
N HIS A 45 -4.38 -19.97 -15.02
CA HIS A 45 -4.77 -21.38 -15.08
C HIS A 45 -3.53 -22.26 -15.06
N LYS A 46 -3.63 -23.41 -14.37
CA LYS A 46 -2.71 -24.51 -14.53
C LYS A 46 -3.24 -25.40 -15.65
N VAL A 47 -2.44 -25.61 -16.69
CA VAL A 47 -2.79 -26.45 -17.84
C VAL A 47 -2.08 -27.79 -17.68
N SER A 48 -2.84 -28.90 -17.68
CA SER A 48 -2.29 -30.26 -17.71
C SER A 48 -1.88 -30.68 -19.14
N HIS A 49 -1.16 -31.79 -19.26
CA HIS A 49 -0.83 -32.38 -20.57
C HIS A 49 -2.08 -32.73 -21.41
N ALA A 50 -3.20 -33.06 -20.75
CA ALA A 50 -4.50 -33.29 -21.40
C ALA A 50 -5.28 -32.00 -21.69
N ASN A 51 -4.65 -30.83 -21.58
CA ASN A 51 -5.24 -29.50 -21.81
C ASN A 51 -6.39 -29.13 -20.85
N ASN A 52 -6.47 -29.77 -19.68
CA ASN A 52 -7.39 -29.39 -18.63
C ASN A 52 -6.90 -28.11 -17.93
N LYS A 53 -7.75 -27.10 -17.82
CA LYS A 53 -7.44 -25.79 -17.24
C LYS A 53 -8.02 -25.68 -15.83
N THR A 54 -7.15 -25.60 -14.83
CA THR A 54 -7.55 -25.40 -13.42
C THR A 54 -7.22 -23.96 -12.98
N LYS A 55 -8.13 -23.29 -12.32
CA LYS A 55 -7.92 -21.91 -11.83
C LYS A 55 -6.75 -21.87 -10.85
N ARG A 56 -5.80 -20.96 -11.06
CA ARG A 56 -4.64 -20.76 -10.19
C ARG A 56 -4.41 -19.27 -9.93
N LYS A 57 -3.96 -18.96 -8.71
CA LYS A 57 -3.52 -17.60 -8.33
C LYS A 57 -1.99 -17.59 -8.19
N PHE A 58 -1.35 -16.58 -8.75
CA PHE A 58 0.08 -16.34 -8.63
C PHE A 58 0.31 -15.17 -7.69
N PHE A 59 0.92 -15.44 -6.55
CA PHE A 59 1.19 -14.43 -5.52
C PHE A 59 2.60 -13.86 -5.71
N PRO A 60 2.80 -12.54 -5.57
CA PRO A 60 4.14 -11.97 -5.51
C PRO A 60 4.83 -12.40 -4.21
N ASN A 61 6.13 -12.65 -4.28
CA ASN A 61 6.94 -12.92 -3.09
C ASN A 61 7.21 -11.59 -2.37
N LEU A 62 6.55 -11.40 -1.23
CA LEU A 62 6.59 -10.18 -0.44
C LEU A 62 7.41 -10.35 0.83
N LYS A 63 8.31 -9.40 1.09
CA LYS A 63 9.08 -9.30 2.33
C LYS A 63 8.75 -7.99 3.05
N LYS A 64 8.76 -8.02 4.38
CA LYS A 64 8.70 -6.81 5.21
C LYS A 64 10.12 -6.26 5.35
N VAL A 65 10.34 -5.07 4.84
CA VAL A 65 11.65 -4.39 4.86
C VAL A 65 11.49 -3.01 5.47
N THR A 66 12.46 -2.62 6.27
CA THR A 66 12.56 -1.28 6.83
C THR A 66 13.59 -0.50 6.05
N PHE A 67 13.18 0.55 5.38
CA PHE A 67 14.04 1.47 4.65
C PHE A 67 14.34 2.68 5.51
N LYS A 68 15.60 3.09 5.54
CA LYS A 68 15.99 4.37 6.11
C LYS A 68 15.78 5.46 5.06
N SER A 69 15.08 6.53 5.43
CA SER A 69 14.95 7.74 4.61
C SER A 69 15.72 8.88 5.27
N ASP A 70 16.76 9.34 4.61
CA ASP A 70 17.60 10.43 5.11
C ASP A 70 16.88 11.78 4.98
N ILE A 71 16.05 11.95 3.94
CA ILE A 71 15.25 13.17 3.72
C ILE A 71 14.12 13.29 4.75
N LEU A 72 13.40 12.19 5.02
CA LEU A 72 12.32 12.18 6.02
C LEU A 72 12.85 12.06 7.45
N LYS A 73 14.14 11.73 7.64
CA LYS A 73 14.79 11.47 8.94
C LYS A 73 14.05 10.44 9.78
N ARG A 74 13.50 9.41 9.12
CA ARG A 74 12.77 8.32 9.77
C ARG A 74 12.90 7.00 9.01
N ASN A 75 12.65 5.91 9.74
CA ASN A 75 12.56 4.58 9.14
C ASN A 75 11.16 4.32 8.60
N VAL A 76 11.07 3.81 7.38
CA VAL A 76 9.82 3.49 6.69
C VAL A 76 9.72 1.99 6.51
N ARG A 77 8.76 1.35 7.16
CA ARG A 77 8.53 -0.08 7.06
C ARG A 77 7.49 -0.38 5.98
N LEU A 78 7.89 -1.15 4.97
CA LEU A 78 7.05 -1.51 3.83
C LEU A 78 7.10 -3.01 3.55
N ARG A 79 6.01 -3.54 3.03
CA ARG A 79 5.94 -4.89 2.48
C ARG A 79 6.14 -4.82 0.97
N VAL A 80 7.30 -5.26 0.50
CA VAL A 80 7.73 -5.10 -0.89
C VAL A 80 8.04 -6.43 -1.56
N SER A 81 7.91 -6.48 -2.88
CA SER A 81 8.33 -7.64 -3.67
C SER A 81 9.86 -7.66 -3.82
N ASN A 82 10.43 -8.86 -3.97
CA ASN A 82 11.87 -9.00 -4.18
C ASN A 82 12.39 -8.21 -5.40
N ALA A 83 11.60 -8.14 -6.47
CA ALA A 83 11.94 -7.35 -7.65
C ALA A 83 12.02 -5.85 -7.33
N ALA A 84 11.05 -5.34 -6.53
CA ALA A 84 11.08 -3.94 -6.09
C ALA A 84 12.27 -3.66 -5.18
N LEU A 85 12.61 -4.58 -4.27
CA LEU A 85 13.75 -4.45 -3.37
C LEU A 85 15.06 -4.31 -4.17
N ARG A 86 15.30 -5.20 -5.14
CA ARG A 86 16.48 -5.12 -6.02
C ARG A 86 16.58 -3.78 -6.75
N THR A 87 15.43 -3.25 -7.21
CA THR A 87 15.42 -1.96 -7.91
C THR A 87 15.75 -0.80 -6.97
N VAL A 88 15.29 -0.85 -5.73
CA VAL A 88 15.63 0.16 -4.70
C VAL A 88 17.11 0.12 -4.37
N ASP A 89 17.69 -1.08 -4.20
CA ASP A 89 19.11 -1.27 -3.90
C ASP A 89 19.97 -0.77 -5.07
N TYR A 90 19.60 -1.11 -6.30
CA TYR A 90 20.29 -0.63 -7.51
C TYR A 90 20.26 0.90 -7.64
N LYS A 91 19.17 1.55 -7.20
CA LYS A 91 19.03 3.02 -7.24
C LYS A 91 19.69 3.75 -6.09
N GLY A 92 20.29 3.04 -5.13
CA GLY A 92 20.97 3.63 -3.99
C GLY A 92 20.09 4.00 -2.81
N GLY A 93 18.86 3.45 -2.74
CA GLY A 93 17.97 3.62 -1.60
C GLY A 93 16.56 4.10 -1.96
N LEU A 94 15.71 4.15 -0.92
CA LEU A 94 14.29 4.49 -1.08
C LEU A 94 14.08 5.90 -1.63
N ASP A 95 14.82 6.88 -1.14
CA ASP A 95 14.66 8.28 -1.51
C ASP A 95 15.00 8.53 -2.99
N PHE A 96 16.13 7.98 -3.47
CA PHE A 96 16.51 8.05 -4.87
C PHE A 96 15.55 7.30 -5.78
N TYR A 97 15.08 6.14 -5.34
CA TYR A 97 14.08 5.37 -6.07
C TYR A 97 12.79 6.17 -6.24
N LEU A 98 12.22 6.74 -5.16
CA LEU A 98 10.97 7.49 -5.22
C LEU A 98 11.07 8.76 -6.06
N LYS A 99 12.23 9.45 -6.04
CA LYS A 99 12.48 10.61 -6.92
C LYS A 99 12.54 10.23 -8.39
N SER A 100 13.20 9.12 -8.74
CA SER A 100 13.45 8.71 -10.13
C SER A 100 12.23 8.06 -10.80
N VAL A 101 11.33 7.42 -10.06
CA VAL A 101 10.21 6.66 -10.62
C VAL A 101 8.99 7.56 -10.84
N LYS A 102 8.35 7.41 -11.99
CA LYS A 102 7.11 8.12 -12.33
C LYS A 102 5.96 7.70 -11.41
N SER A 103 5.10 8.64 -11.02
CA SER A 103 4.05 8.41 -10.02
C SER A 103 3.04 7.33 -10.40
N PHE A 104 2.77 7.12 -11.70
CA PHE A 104 1.83 6.08 -12.14
C PHE A 104 2.34 4.64 -11.91
N LYS A 105 3.66 4.44 -11.78
CA LYS A 105 4.28 3.13 -11.47
C LYS A 105 4.33 2.82 -9.97
N LEU A 106 3.88 3.73 -9.13
CA LEU A 106 3.91 3.62 -7.67
C LEU A 106 2.56 3.26 -7.10
N SER A 107 2.54 2.53 -5.98
CA SER A 107 1.34 2.30 -5.19
C SER A 107 0.83 3.60 -4.55
N SER A 108 -0.41 3.63 -4.08
CA SER A 108 -0.97 4.79 -3.37
C SER A 108 -0.12 5.21 -2.16
N LYS A 109 0.36 4.22 -1.38
CA LYS A 109 1.23 4.46 -0.22
C LYS A 109 2.59 5.05 -0.63
N ALA A 110 3.19 4.54 -1.70
CA ALA A 110 4.46 5.05 -2.22
C ALA A 110 4.33 6.45 -2.83
N LYS A 111 3.18 6.79 -3.42
CA LYS A 111 2.91 8.16 -3.90
C LYS A 111 2.88 9.18 -2.76
N ILE A 112 2.25 8.83 -1.65
CA ILE A 112 2.23 9.70 -0.45
C ILE A 112 3.66 9.95 0.05
N LEU A 113 4.48 8.89 0.16
CA LEU A 113 5.88 9.01 0.56
C LEU A 113 6.69 9.86 -0.41
N LYS A 114 6.48 9.68 -1.74
CA LYS A 114 7.13 10.50 -2.76
C LYS A 114 6.80 11.98 -2.59
N ASN A 115 5.52 12.33 -2.39
CA ASN A 115 5.11 13.71 -2.18
C ASN A 115 5.73 14.32 -0.92
N GLN A 116 5.83 13.54 0.17
CA GLN A 116 6.50 13.97 1.39
C GLN A 116 8.01 14.23 1.18
N ILE A 117 8.69 13.40 0.37
CA ILE A 117 10.10 13.58 0.04
C ILE A 117 10.30 14.83 -0.81
N ILE A 118 9.47 15.04 -1.83
CA ILE A 118 9.54 16.22 -2.71
C ILE A 118 9.31 17.50 -1.92
N ALA A 119 8.34 17.50 -1.00
CA ALA A 119 8.03 18.67 -0.16
C ALA A 119 9.16 19.04 0.83
N LYS A 120 10.10 18.11 1.12
CA LYS A 120 11.22 18.32 2.03
C LYS A 120 12.58 18.46 1.31
N THR A 121 12.59 18.38 -0.02
CA THR A 121 13.80 18.57 -0.83
C THR A 121 13.90 19.97 -1.35
#